data_ed7cba4b530f9102304b6746f6cb0485
#
_entry.id   ed7cba4b530f9102304b6746f6cb0485
#
_cell.length_a   1.000
_cell.length_b   1.000
_cell.length_c   1.000
_cell.angle_alpha   90.00
_cell.angle_beta   90.00
_cell.angle_gamma   90.00
#
_symmetry.space_group_name_H-M   'P 1'
#
loop_
_entity.id
_entity.type
_entity.pdbx_description
1 polymer ?
#
loop_
_entity_poly.entity_id
_entity_poly.type
_entity_poly.pdbx_seq_one_letter_code
_entity_poly.pdbx_strand_id
1 'polypeptide(L)'
;MRKIFLIMLIMSQFMFAESKLTIKNVEILNNKEVPIEVIESNMDLKIGTTYTAELMVKDYIRLKNQDYIEDLKIYPEIEPDGIKLIVNLTEKSDVKNLLKAKGIIPLSEIEKIDKSLTIKDINISGLTYLKADEFKSMIPLTVGGYFSKTKALEARTALLNSGYFYSVEPSATKYEDGVYLTYNVVENMYVHKIEIEGNTLFNDEELKGLIKSKDKSVFNYNDLRSDKSLLDKKYVDAGYGLAQVYDIKINPENKSIVFYIGEGVVKDIRFRKIVNRENDERRKSEAADLKTRDYVIQREIVLEKGKPFETAKFETTAKNLFRLGFFKNVTQQFESVPEDPNSKIIVFILDENKTASYQGTISYGSSVGLVGSAAVQDTNFKGK
;
A
#
# COMPACT_ATOMS: atom_id res chain seq x y z
N MET A 1 22.75 -15.96 16.17
CA MET A 1 21.95 -15.02 16.98
C MET A 1 22.29 -13.54 16.78
N ARG A 2 23.55 -13.14 16.57
CA ARG A 2 23.94 -11.70 16.44
C ARG A 2 23.54 -11.02 15.11
N LYS A 3 23.26 -11.74 14.03
CA LYS A 3 22.87 -11.18 12.72
C LYS A 3 21.37 -11.00 12.53
N ILE A 4 20.53 -11.66 13.32
CA ILE A 4 19.07 -11.49 13.32
C ILE A 4 18.69 -10.21 14.06
N PHE A 5 19.48 -9.78 15.05
CA PHE A 5 19.25 -8.56 15.82
C PHE A 5 19.48 -7.26 15.03
N LEU A 6 20.30 -7.29 13.97
CA LEU A 6 20.60 -6.10 13.16
C LEU A 6 19.45 -5.74 12.20
N ILE A 7 18.65 -6.73 11.79
CA ILE A 7 17.48 -6.51 10.92
C ILE A 7 16.30 -5.90 11.71
N MET A 8 16.17 -6.23 13.00
CA MET A 8 15.14 -5.63 13.87
C MET A 8 15.43 -4.16 14.22
N LEU A 9 16.67 -3.72 14.21
CA LEU A 9 17.03 -2.35 14.62
C LEU A 9 16.76 -1.29 13.54
N ILE A 10 16.68 -1.69 12.27
CA ILE A 10 16.36 -0.78 11.15
C ILE A 10 14.86 -0.52 11.06
N MET A 11 14.02 -1.42 11.56
CA MET A 11 12.55 -1.25 11.55
C MET A 11 12.00 -0.28 12.61
N SER A 12 12.80 0.13 13.61
CA SER A 12 12.30 1.00 14.68
C SER A 12 12.21 2.49 14.32
N GLN A 13 12.65 2.90 13.13
CA GLN A 13 12.60 4.31 12.69
C GLN A 13 11.51 4.64 11.67
N PHE A 14 10.74 3.65 11.19
CA PHE A 14 9.62 3.88 10.28
C PHE A 14 8.28 3.59 10.94
N MET A 15 7.95 4.34 12.00
CA MET A 15 6.55 4.55 12.39
C MET A 15 5.93 5.63 11.48
N PHE A 16 5.81 5.32 10.19
CA PHE A 16 4.91 6.04 9.30
C PHE A 16 3.79 5.10 8.89
N ALA A 17 2.55 5.56 9.11
CA ALA A 17 1.26 5.05 8.65
C ALA A 17 1.30 3.60 8.15
N GLU A 18 0.48 2.72 8.71
CA GLU A 18 0.15 1.38 8.19
C GLU A 18 -0.43 1.45 6.76
N SER A 19 0.37 1.84 5.79
CA SER A 19 0.17 1.40 4.43
C SER A 19 0.58 -0.07 4.43
N LYS A 20 -0.39 -0.96 4.35
CA LYS A 20 -0.16 -2.40 4.15
C LYS A 20 0.75 -2.55 2.93
N LEU A 21 2.06 -2.74 3.15
CA LEU A 21 3.03 -2.87 2.07
C LEU A 21 2.72 -4.17 1.31
N THR A 22 2.27 -4.02 0.07
CA THR A 22 1.88 -5.14 -0.78
C THR A 22 3.08 -5.63 -1.57
N ILE A 23 3.24 -6.95 -1.69
CA ILE A 23 4.27 -7.56 -2.54
C ILE A 23 3.90 -7.31 -4.00
N LYS A 24 4.81 -6.67 -4.72
CA LYS A 24 4.68 -6.36 -6.15
C LYS A 24 5.45 -7.32 -7.03
N ASN A 25 6.54 -7.84 -6.50
CA ASN A 25 7.39 -8.79 -7.21
C ASN A 25 7.96 -9.83 -6.24
N VAL A 26 8.14 -11.05 -6.74
CA VAL A 26 8.87 -12.12 -6.05
C VAL A 26 9.99 -12.58 -6.98
N GLU A 27 11.22 -12.37 -6.56
CA GLU A 27 12.40 -12.79 -7.32
C GLU A 27 13.05 -13.99 -6.63
N ILE A 28 13.13 -15.12 -7.35
CA ILE A 28 13.75 -16.34 -6.88
C ILE A 28 15.12 -16.45 -7.52
N LEU A 29 16.17 -16.56 -6.70
CA LEU A 29 17.56 -16.56 -7.13
C LEU A 29 18.21 -17.90 -6.81
N ASN A 30 19.11 -18.32 -7.72
CA ASN A 30 19.97 -19.51 -7.60
C ASN A 30 19.22 -20.86 -7.58
N ASN A 31 17.96 -20.90 -8.02
CA ASN A 31 17.25 -22.14 -8.27
C ASN A 31 17.74 -22.77 -9.60
N LYS A 32 18.59 -23.78 -9.52
CA LYS A 32 19.17 -24.46 -10.70
C LYS A 32 18.35 -25.68 -11.11
N GLU A 33 17.86 -26.43 -10.14
CA GLU A 33 17.16 -27.71 -10.34
C GLU A 33 15.74 -27.67 -9.75
N VAL A 34 15.50 -26.87 -8.70
CA VAL A 34 14.18 -26.75 -8.07
C VAL A 34 13.28 -25.86 -8.92
N PRO A 35 12.15 -26.38 -9.43
CA PRO A 35 11.18 -25.55 -10.16
C PRO A 35 10.63 -24.41 -9.31
N ILE A 36 10.43 -23.25 -9.92
CA ILE A 36 9.90 -22.03 -9.24
C ILE A 36 8.56 -22.34 -8.59
N GLU A 37 7.70 -23.08 -9.26
CA GLU A 37 6.37 -23.45 -8.77
C GLU A 37 6.41 -24.25 -7.46
N VAL A 38 7.45 -25.08 -7.32
CA VAL A 38 7.66 -25.85 -6.09
C VAL A 38 8.04 -24.92 -4.94
N ILE A 39 8.82 -23.89 -5.21
CA ILE A 39 9.18 -22.87 -4.21
C ILE A 39 7.95 -22.05 -3.86
N GLU A 40 7.25 -21.50 -4.85
CA GLU A 40 6.06 -20.67 -4.67
C GLU A 40 4.90 -21.42 -3.99
N SER A 41 4.74 -22.73 -4.23
CA SER A 41 3.71 -23.55 -3.57
C SER A 41 3.94 -23.68 -2.06
N ASN A 42 5.18 -23.47 -1.62
CA ASN A 42 5.58 -23.48 -0.21
C ASN A 42 5.61 -22.09 0.43
N MET A 43 5.06 -21.07 -0.23
CA MET A 43 5.02 -19.69 0.24
C MET A 43 3.59 -19.18 0.34
N ASP A 44 3.32 -18.41 1.40
CA ASP A 44 2.09 -17.64 1.56
C ASP A 44 2.29 -16.20 1.02
N LEU A 45 3.52 -15.67 1.07
CA LEU A 45 3.89 -14.36 0.51
C LEU A 45 4.01 -14.45 -1.02
N LYS A 46 2.98 -13.99 -1.70
CA LYS A 46 2.86 -13.95 -3.17
C LYS A 46 2.60 -12.53 -3.66
N ILE A 47 2.75 -12.31 -4.95
CA ILE A 47 2.38 -11.04 -5.57
C ILE A 47 0.93 -10.69 -5.20
N GLY A 48 0.71 -9.49 -4.69
CA GLY A 48 -0.59 -9.00 -4.24
C GLY A 48 -0.91 -9.24 -2.76
N THR A 49 -0.10 -10.06 -2.03
CA THR A 49 -0.29 -10.23 -0.58
C THR A 49 0.32 -9.07 0.20
N THR A 50 -0.28 -8.78 1.37
CA THR A 50 0.32 -7.83 2.32
C THR A 50 1.53 -8.49 2.99
N TYR A 51 2.68 -7.84 2.91
CA TYR A 51 3.88 -8.27 3.60
C TYR A 51 3.73 -8.12 5.12
N THR A 52 4.04 -9.18 5.85
CA THR A 52 4.25 -9.14 7.29
C THR A 52 5.50 -9.94 7.65
N ALA A 53 6.20 -9.50 8.69
CA ALA A 53 7.38 -10.22 9.18
C ALA A 53 7.03 -11.65 9.65
N GLU A 54 5.83 -11.85 10.16
CA GLU A 54 5.31 -13.15 10.60
C GLU A 54 5.17 -14.12 9.42
N LEU A 55 4.54 -13.70 8.32
CA LEU A 55 4.41 -14.50 7.11
C LEU A 55 5.78 -14.82 6.51
N MET A 56 6.71 -13.85 6.49
CA MET A 56 8.08 -14.10 6.01
C MET A 56 8.80 -15.16 6.83
N VAL A 57 8.70 -15.11 8.15
CA VAL A 57 9.30 -16.13 9.03
C VAL A 57 8.65 -17.49 8.80
N LYS A 58 7.35 -17.55 8.63
CA LYS A 58 6.60 -18.78 8.34
C LYS A 58 7.05 -19.41 7.01
N ASP A 59 7.17 -18.62 5.96
CA ASP A 59 7.63 -19.06 4.66
C ASP A 59 9.09 -19.50 4.69
N TYR A 60 9.95 -18.75 5.39
CA TYR A 60 11.34 -19.14 5.61
C TYR A 60 11.45 -20.52 6.28
N ILE A 61 10.70 -20.75 7.36
CA ILE A 61 10.72 -22.04 8.07
C ILE A 61 10.24 -23.17 7.16
N ARG A 62 9.15 -22.95 6.41
CA ARG A 62 8.54 -23.93 5.52
C ARG A 62 9.49 -24.32 4.38
N LEU A 63 10.13 -23.34 3.75
CA LEU A 63 11.10 -23.57 2.68
C LEU A 63 12.40 -24.17 3.22
N LYS A 64 12.94 -23.67 4.35
CA LYS A 64 14.18 -24.17 4.95
C LYS A 64 14.08 -25.64 5.38
N ASN A 65 12.89 -26.10 5.71
CA ASN A 65 12.62 -27.49 6.08
C ASN A 65 12.47 -28.43 4.87
N GLN A 66 12.59 -27.91 3.63
CA GLN A 66 12.60 -28.79 2.45
C GLN A 66 13.94 -29.50 2.33
N ASP A 67 13.90 -30.83 2.11
CA ASP A 67 15.09 -31.68 2.09
C ASP A 67 16.09 -31.30 1.00
N TYR A 68 15.63 -30.66 -0.07
CA TYR A 68 16.41 -30.26 -1.23
C TYR A 68 17.08 -28.89 -1.10
N ILE A 69 16.80 -28.12 -0.04
CA ILE A 69 17.39 -26.79 0.22
C ILE A 69 18.51 -26.93 1.26
N GLU A 70 19.71 -26.46 0.92
CA GLU A 70 20.85 -26.39 1.82
C GLU A 70 20.86 -25.10 2.62
N ASP A 71 20.73 -23.96 1.96
CA ASP A 71 20.63 -22.65 2.60
C ASP A 71 19.56 -21.78 1.94
N LEU A 72 19.03 -20.83 2.71
CA LEU A 72 17.95 -19.96 2.29
C LEU A 72 18.09 -18.58 2.93
N LYS A 73 17.87 -17.54 2.13
CA LYS A 73 17.69 -16.16 2.60
C LYS A 73 16.43 -15.62 1.96
N ILE A 74 15.54 -15.07 2.78
CA ILE A 74 14.36 -14.32 2.32
C ILE A 74 14.44 -12.93 2.91
N TYR A 75 14.32 -11.91 2.07
CA TYR A 75 14.34 -10.51 2.53
C TYR A 75 13.53 -9.63 1.60
N PRO A 76 12.85 -8.60 2.15
CA PRO A 76 12.13 -7.62 1.36
C PRO A 76 13.09 -6.52 0.88
N GLU A 77 12.90 -6.05 -0.34
CA GLU A 77 13.40 -4.78 -0.85
C GLU A 77 12.22 -3.83 -1.01
N ILE A 78 12.36 -2.61 -0.46
CA ILE A 78 11.31 -1.59 -0.55
C ILE A 78 11.47 -0.87 -1.87
N GLU A 79 10.43 -0.93 -2.70
CA GLU A 79 10.32 -0.21 -3.96
C GLU A 79 9.28 0.93 -3.83
N PRO A 80 9.28 1.93 -4.72
CA PRO A 80 8.37 3.07 -4.63
C PRO A 80 6.88 2.70 -4.63
N ASP A 81 6.51 1.55 -5.21
CA ASP A 81 5.14 1.10 -5.38
C ASP A 81 4.78 -0.14 -4.52
N GLY A 82 5.70 -0.61 -3.67
CA GLY A 82 5.46 -1.74 -2.78
C GLY A 82 6.71 -2.48 -2.33
N ILE A 83 6.62 -3.80 -2.22
CA ILE A 83 7.73 -4.66 -1.81
C ILE A 83 8.08 -5.63 -2.93
N LYS A 84 9.37 -5.72 -3.23
CA LYS A 84 9.99 -6.83 -3.96
C LYS A 84 10.52 -7.83 -2.93
N LEU A 85 10.00 -9.05 -2.95
CA LEU A 85 10.47 -10.11 -2.10
C LEU A 85 11.57 -10.90 -2.81
N ILE A 86 12.74 -11.01 -2.20
CA ILE A 86 13.86 -11.78 -2.74
C ILE A 86 13.99 -13.08 -1.96
N VAL A 87 13.91 -14.20 -2.69
CA VAL A 87 14.10 -15.56 -2.19
C VAL A 87 15.38 -16.11 -2.79
N ASN A 88 16.47 -16.07 -2.04
CA ASN A 88 17.78 -16.56 -2.49
C ASN A 88 18.08 -17.89 -1.80
N LEU A 89 18.15 -18.96 -2.58
CA LEU A 89 18.33 -20.32 -2.07
C LEU A 89 19.62 -20.94 -2.56
N THR A 90 20.16 -21.87 -1.80
CA THR A 90 21.23 -22.78 -2.20
C THR A 90 20.69 -24.19 -2.16
N GLU A 91 20.78 -24.90 -3.28
CA GLU A 91 20.32 -26.27 -3.42
C GLU A 91 21.37 -27.25 -2.91
N LYS A 92 20.95 -28.39 -2.37
CA LYS A 92 21.87 -29.47 -1.98
C LYS A 92 22.53 -30.11 -3.20
N SER A 93 23.71 -30.67 -3.02
CA SER A 93 24.49 -31.33 -4.08
C SER A 93 23.75 -32.50 -4.75
N ASP A 94 22.89 -33.19 -4.01
CA ASP A 94 22.06 -34.32 -4.46
C ASP A 94 20.61 -33.97 -4.77
N VAL A 95 20.32 -32.68 -4.97
CA VAL A 95 18.97 -32.09 -5.19
C VAL A 95 18.14 -32.87 -6.21
N LYS A 96 18.74 -33.32 -7.31
CA LYS A 96 18.03 -34.11 -8.35
C LYS A 96 17.40 -35.37 -7.83
N ASN A 97 18.14 -36.12 -7.02
CA ASN A 97 17.66 -37.38 -6.44
C ASN A 97 16.55 -37.08 -5.39
N LEU A 98 16.73 -36.03 -4.58
CA LEU A 98 15.76 -35.62 -3.58
C LEU A 98 14.45 -35.14 -4.22
N LEU A 99 14.51 -34.38 -5.30
CA LEU A 99 13.33 -33.95 -6.07
C LEU A 99 12.59 -35.14 -6.68
N LYS A 100 13.35 -36.09 -7.32
CA LYS A 100 12.75 -37.30 -7.91
C LYS A 100 12.08 -38.19 -6.88
N ALA A 101 12.66 -38.33 -5.70
CA ALA A 101 12.08 -39.12 -4.61
C ALA A 101 10.69 -38.50 -4.16
N LYS A 102 10.49 -37.23 -4.38
CA LYS A 102 9.22 -36.51 -4.13
C LYS A 102 8.30 -36.43 -5.37
N GLY A 103 8.67 -37.07 -6.47
CA GLY A 103 7.91 -36.98 -7.73
C GLY A 103 8.05 -35.62 -8.46
N ILE A 104 9.03 -34.81 -8.07
CA ILE A 104 9.29 -33.50 -8.68
C ILE A 104 10.34 -33.68 -9.76
N ILE A 105 10.08 -33.21 -10.98
CA ILE A 105 11.01 -33.27 -12.10
C ILE A 105 12.01 -32.13 -11.99
N PRO A 106 13.33 -32.36 -11.91
CA PRO A 106 14.36 -31.32 -11.86
C PRO A 106 14.36 -30.47 -13.12
N LEU A 107 14.68 -29.16 -13.00
CA LEU A 107 14.69 -28.20 -14.14
C LEU A 107 15.58 -28.69 -15.28
N SER A 108 16.77 -29.23 -14.99
CA SER A 108 17.69 -29.74 -16.03
C SER A 108 17.16 -30.93 -16.79
N GLU A 109 16.24 -31.72 -16.23
CA GLU A 109 15.57 -32.81 -16.95
C GLU A 109 14.39 -32.33 -17.77
N ILE A 110 13.77 -31.25 -17.33
CA ILE A 110 12.73 -30.54 -18.07
C ILE A 110 13.32 -29.89 -19.34
N GLU A 111 14.51 -29.29 -19.26
CA GLU A 111 15.23 -28.71 -20.41
C GLU A 111 15.68 -29.76 -21.43
N LYS A 112 15.83 -31.02 -21.03
CA LYS A 112 16.14 -32.16 -21.92
C LYS A 112 14.92 -32.67 -22.67
N ILE A 113 13.70 -32.21 -22.37
CA ILE A 113 12.54 -32.50 -23.19
C ILE A 113 12.75 -31.75 -24.51
N ASP A 114 13.23 -32.52 -25.42
CA ASP A 114 13.60 -32.36 -26.82
C ASP A 114 13.20 -31.02 -27.45
N LYS A 115 14.21 -30.15 -27.71
CA LYS A 115 14.06 -28.89 -28.50
C LYS A 115 13.50 -29.15 -29.92
N SER A 116 13.32 -30.44 -30.30
CA SER A 116 12.79 -30.85 -31.61
C SER A 116 11.26 -30.89 -31.65
N LEU A 117 10.55 -30.77 -30.51
CA LEU A 117 9.09 -30.87 -30.51
C LEU A 117 8.42 -29.57 -30.98
N THR A 118 7.76 -29.66 -32.12
CA THR A 118 6.99 -28.57 -32.70
C THR A 118 5.63 -28.45 -32.01
N ILE A 119 5.22 -27.25 -31.70
CA ILE A 119 3.89 -26.98 -31.15
C ILE A 119 2.86 -27.13 -32.27
N LYS A 120 1.89 -28.01 -32.07
CA LYS A 120 0.80 -28.25 -33.02
C LYS A 120 -0.45 -27.44 -32.73
N ASP A 121 -0.72 -27.20 -31.45
CA ASP A 121 -1.85 -26.40 -31.03
C ASP A 121 -1.57 -25.70 -29.69
N ILE A 122 -2.20 -24.55 -29.50
CA ILE A 122 -2.21 -23.79 -28.24
C ILE A 122 -3.64 -23.44 -27.91
N ASN A 123 -4.14 -24.03 -26.83
CA ASN A 123 -5.51 -23.83 -26.39
C ASN A 123 -5.58 -23.20 -25.00
N ILE A 124 -6.64 -22.42 -24.74
CA ILE A 124 -7.00 -21.94 -23.41
C ILE A 124 -8.35 -22.57 -23.08
N SER A 125 -8.37 -23.42 -22.07
CA SER A 125 -9.54 -24.20 -21.65
C SER A 125 -10.05 -23.73 -20.30
N GLY A 126 -11.36 -23.81 -20.05
CA GLY A 126 -11.99 -23.40 -18.81
C GLY A 126 -12.63 -21.99 -18.87
N LEU A 127 -12.62 -21.37 -20.03
CA LEU A 127 -13.30 -20.11 -20.27
C LEU A 127 -14.84 -20.32 -20.33
N THR A 128 -15.57 -19.44 -19.65
CA THR A 128 -17.03 -19.41 -19.63
C THR A 128 -17.58 -18.10 -20.18
N TYR A 129 -17.00 -17.00 -19.79
CA TYR A 129 -17.44 -15.64 -20.13
C TYR A 129 -16.42 -14.89 -21.00
N LEU A 130 -15.13 -15.20 -20.88
CA LEU A 130 -14.05 -14.58 -21.61
C LEU A 130 -13.76 -15.35 -22.92
N LYS A 131 -13.13 -14.66 -23.88
CA LYS A 131 -12.77 -15.27 -25.16
C LYS A 131 -11.27 -15.54 -25.23
N ALA A 132 -10.90 -16.74 -25.67
CA ALA A 132 -9.49 -17.15 -25.77
C ALA A 132 -8.65 -16.18 -26.64
N ASP A 133 -9.23 -15.62 -27.69
CA ASP A 133 -8.52 -14.72 -28.62
C ASP A 133 -7.99 -13.45 -27.94
N GLU A 134 -8.64 -12.99 -26.86
CA GLU A 134 -8.21 -11.81 -26.11
C GLU A 134 -6.88 -12.03 -25.38
N PHE A 135 -6.53 -13.29 -25.11
CA PHE A 135 -5.36 -13.67 -24.33
C PHE A 135 -4.25 -14.33 -25.15
N LYS A 136 -4.50 -14.70 -26.40
CA LYS A 136 -3.51 -15.37 -27.25
C LYS A 136 -2.22 -14.55 -27.45
N SER A 137 -2.33 -13.24 -27.52
CA SER A 137 -1.17 -12.35 -27.67
C SER A 137 -0.24 -12.35 -26.44
N MET A 138 -0.71 -12.81 -25.28
CA MET A 138 0.08 -12.91 -24.05
C MET A 138 0.93 -14.18 -23.99
N ILE A 139 0.73 -15.11 -24.94
CA ILE A 139 1.44 -16.38 -25.01
C ILE A 139 2.62 -16.23 -25.96
N PRO A 140 3.90 -16.20 -25.47
CA PRO A 140 5.09 -16.01 -26.31
C PRO A 140 5.51 -17.30 -27.02
N LEU A 141 4.55 -18.13 -27.37
CA LEU A 141 4.67 -19.38 -28.12
C LEU A 141 3.73 -19.35 -29.32
N THR A 142 4.14 -19.95 -30.41
CA THR A 142 3.37 -19.99 -31.66
C THR A 142 3.22 -21.43 -32.16
N VAL A 143 2.10 -21.71 -32.78
CA VAL A 143 1.88 -22.95 -33.53
C VAL A 143 2.92 -23.04 -34.64
N GLY A 144 3.57 -24.20 -34.80
CA GLY A 144 4.69 -24.41 -35.72
C GLY A 144 6.07 -24.06 -35.14
N GLY A 145 6.12 -23.36 -33.99
CA GLY A 145 7.35 -23.10 -33.28
C GLY A 145 7.79 -24.27 -32.37
N TYR A 146 8.99 -24.17 -31.82
CA TYR A 146 9.49 -25.18 -30.90
C TYR A 146 8.93 -24.96 -29.48
N PHE A 147 8.58 -26.07 -28.82
CA PHE A 147 8.13 -26.02 -27.45
C PHE A 147 9.25 -25.59 -26.49
N SER A 148 8.94 -24.66 -25.62
CA SER A 148 9.82 -24.22 -24.53
C SER A 148 9.01 -24.16 -23.24
N LYS A 149 9.41 -24.92 -22.24
CA LYS A 149 8.76 -24.91 -20.92
C LYS A 149 8.87 -23.54 -20.28
N THR A 150 10.03 -22.89 -20.33
CA THR A 150 10.22 -21.53 -19.80
C THR A 150 9.20 -20.54 -20.40
N LYS A 151 9.06 -20.54 -21.73
CA LYS A 151 8.06 -19.71 -22.37
C LYS A 151 6.61 -20.08 -22.04
N ALA A 152 6.34 -21.37 -21.78
CA ALA A 152 5.02 -21.80 -21.34
C ALA A 152 4.69 -21.28 -19.93
N LEU A 153 5.66 -21.20 -19.04
CA LEU A 153 5.53 -20.64 -17.70
C LEU A 153 5.49 -19.11 -17.72
N GLU A 154 6.25 -18.46 -18.60
CA GLU A 154 6.12 -17.02 -18.85
C GLU A 154 4.70 -16.66 -19.30
N ALA A 155 4.12 -17.47 -20.21
CA ALA A 155 2.73 -17.29 -20.64
C ALA A 155 1.74 -17.47 -19.47
N ARG A 156 1.94 -18.49 -18.63
CA ARG A 156 1.14 -18.68 -17.41
C ARG A 156 1.17 -17.40 -16.54
N THR A 157 2.36 -16.89 -16.31
CA THR A 157 2.54 -15.67 -15.50
C THR A 157 1.87 -14.46 -16.16
N ALA A 158 2.01 -14.31 -17.49
CA ALA A 158 1.36 -13.23 -18.23
C ALA A 158 -0.17 -13.32 -18.14
N LEU A 159 -0.72 -14.53 -18.28
CA LEU A 159 -2.16 -14.77 -18.17
C LEU A 159 -2.66 -14.46 -16.75
N LEU A 160 -1.97 -14.89 -15.69
CA LEU A 160 -2.31 -14.53 -14.30
C LEU A 160 -2.23 -13.02 -14.08
N ASN A 161 -1.16 -12.39 -14.55
CA ASN A 161 -0.96 -10.94 -14.42
C ASN A 161 -1.96 -10.10 -15.23
N SER A 162 -2.70 -10.73 -16.17
CA SER A 162 -3.82 -10.04 -16.84
C SER A 162 -4.92 -9.62 -15.86
N GLY A 163 -4.99 -10.27 -14.70
CA GLY A 163 -5.94 -9.97 -13.64
C GLY A 163 -7.33 -10.61 -13.80
N TYR A 164 -7.57 -11.37 -14.87
CA TYR A 164 -8.86 -12.02 -15.14
C TYR A 164 -9.00 -13.44 -14.60
N PHE A 165 -7.89 -14.08 -14.24
CA PHE A 165 -7.87 -15.48 -13.86
C PHE A 165 -7.51 -15.68 -12.38
N TYR A 166 -8.29 -16.53 -11.72
CA TYR A 166 -7.99 -17.03 -10.38
C TYR A 166 -6.84 -18.03 -10.40
N SER A 167 -6.82 -18.91 -11.42
CA SER A 167 -5.73 -19.85 -11.64
C SER A 167 -5.49 -20.10 -13.12
N VAL A 168 -4.24 -20.44 -13.46
CA VAL A 168 -3.80 -20.83 -14.81
C VAL A 168 -2.83 -21.98 -14.66
N GLU A 169 -3.17 -23.16 -15.20
CA GLU A 169 -2.37 -24.37 -15.14
C GLU A 169 -1.99 -24.83 -16.55
N PRO A 170 -0.73 -24.66 -16.99
CA PRO A 170 -0.28 -25.15 -18.29
C PRO A 170 -0.16 -26.68 -18.28
N SER A 171 -0.67 -27.29 -19.32
CA SER A 171 -0.55 -28.71 -19.61
C SER A 171 0.01 -28.92 -21.02
N ALA A 172 1.07 -29.70 -21.15
CA ALA A 172 1.68 -30.01 -22.43
C ALA A 172 1.60 -31.53 -22.67
N THR A 173 0.87 -31.93 -23.71
CA THR A 173 0.72 -33.35 -24.11
C THR A 173 1.54 -33.60 -25.36
N LYS A 174 2.43 -34.60 -25.30
CA LYS A 174 3.25 -35.03 -26.42
C LYS A 174 2.50 -36.10 -27.21
N TYR A 175 2.39 -35.90 -28.52
CA TYR A 175 1.97 -36.89 -29.50
C TYR A 175 3.10 -37.15 -30.48
N GLU A 176 2.91 -38.15 -31.40
CA GLU A 176 3.93 -38.49 -32.41
C GLU A 176 4.25 -37.32 -33.33
N ASP A 177 3.30 -36.45 -33.60
CA ASP A 177 3.42 -35.33 -34.52
C ASP A 177 3.86 -34.01 -33.85
N GLY A 178 3.92 -33.94 -32.51
CA GLY A 178 4.37 -32.78 -31.77
C GLY A 178 3.72 -32.57 -30.40
N VAL A 179 3.70 -31.33 -29.94
CA VAL A 179 3.17 -30.94 -28.61
C VAL A 179 1.88 -30.14 -28.75
N TYR A 180 0.87 -30.52 -27.97
CA TYR A 180 -0.36 -29.79 -27.77
C TYR A 180 -0.31 -29.11 -26.40
N LEU A 181 -0.35 -27.77 -26.39
CA LEU A 181 -0.25 -26.98 -25.18
C LEU A 181 -1.63 -26.45 -24.80
N THR A 182 -2.06 -26.72 -23.59
CA THR A 182 -3.33 -26.23 -23.07
C THR A 182 -3.11 -25.47 -21.78
N TYR A 183 -3.63 -24.26 -21.67
CA TYR A 183 -3.71 -23.49 -20.45
C TYR A 183 -5.09 -23.72 -19.84
N ASN A 184 -5.18 -24.51 -18.77
CA ASN A 184 -6.42 -24.70 -18.03
C ASN A 184 -6.59 -23.53 -17.08
N VAL A 185 -7.60 -22.70 -17.33
CA VAL A 185 -7.82 -21.46 -16.57
C VAL A 185 -9.09 -21.56 -15.73
N VAL A 186 -9.09 -20.87 -14.63
CA VAL A 186 -10.31 -20.57 -13.86
C VAL A 186 -10.49 -19.06 -13.88
N GLU A 187 -11.59 -18.63 -14.50
CA GLU A 187 -11.95 -17.22 -14.52
C GLU A 187 -12.24 -16.69 -13.11
N ASN A 188 -11.97 -15.43 -12.88
CA ASN A 188 -12.46 -14.75 -11.68
C ASN A 188 -13.99 -14.73 -11.67
N MET A 189 -14.57 -14.31 -10.55
CA MET A 189 -16.01 -14.22 -10.38
C MET A 189 -16.65 -13.34 -11.46
N TYR A 190 -17.74 -13.82 -12.05
CA TYR A 190 -18.61 -12.99 -12.88
C TYR A 190 -19.43 -12.06 -11.99
N VAL A 191 -19.22 -10.74 -12.14
CA VAL A 191 -19.88 -9.71 -11.35
C VAL A 191 -21.24 -9.38 -11.94
N HIS A 192 -22.27 -9.48 -11.14
CA HIS A 192 -23.61 -9.06 -11.55
C HIS A 192 -23.81 -7.56 -11.33
N LYS A 193 -23.29 -7.03 -10.23
CA LYS A 193 -23.51 -5.65 -9.82
C LYS A 193 -22.31 -5.06 -9.09
N ILE A 194 -22.00 -3.81 -9.39
CA ILE A 194 -21.05 -2.99 -8.64
C ILE A 194 -21.85 -1.95 -7.86
N GLU A 195 -21.55 -1.83 -6.58
CA GLU A 195 -22.19 -0.91 -5.66
C GLU A 195 -21.15 0.03 -5.06
N ILE A 196 -21.56 1.26 -4.76
CA ILE A 196 -20.72 2.24 -4.09
C ILE A 196 -21.53 2.69 -2.88
N GLU A 197 -20.92 2.66 -1.71
CA GLU A 197 -21.54 3.04 -0.44
C GLU A 197 -20.73 4.08 0.30
N GLY A 198 -21.42 4.98 1.01
CA GLY A 198 -20.78 6.04 1.81
C GLY A 198 -20.51 7.33 1.06
N ASN A 199 -20.82 7.38 -0.25
CA ASN A 199 -20.73 8.57 -1.07
C ASN A 199 -21.96 9.47 -0.86
N THR A 200 -21.75 10.69 -0.37
CA THR A 200 -22.80 11.71 -0.23
C THR A 200 -22.51 12.95 -1.08
N LEU A 201 -21.25 13.17 -1.44
CA LEU A 201 -20.78 14.31 -2.23
C LEU A 201 -20.95 14.13 -3.74
N PHE A 202 -20.87 12.87 -4.21
CA PHE A 202 -21.04 12.52 -5.61
C PHE A 202 -22.06 11.38 -5.73
N ASN A 203 -22.82 11.36 -6.81
CA ASN A 203 -23.79 10.30 -7.05
C ASN A 203 -23.13 9.04 -7.64
N ASP A 204 -23.81 7.91 -7.52
CA ASP A 204 -23.32 6.61 -7.98
C ASP A 204 -23.02 6.57 -9.48
N GLU A 205 -23.87 7.23 -10.30
CA GLU A 205 -23.71 7.22 -11.75
C GLU A 205 -22.41 7.92 -12.17
N GLU A 206 -22.10 9.04 -11.52
CA GLU A 206 -20.88 9.78 -11.76
C GLU A 206 -19.64 8.95 -11.37
N LEU A 207 -19.66 8.34 -10.18
CA LEU A 207 -18.56 7.53 -9.69
C LEU A 207 -18.38 6.25 -10.52
N LYS A 208 -19.46 5.55 -10.85
CA LYS A 208 -19.43 4.37 -11.74
C LYS A 208 -18.98 4.70 -13.15
N GLY A 209 -19.19 5.93 -13.61
CA GLY A 209 -18.67 6.41 -14.90
C GLY A 209 -17.15 6.49 -14.96
N LEU A 210 -16.48 6.65 -13.83
CA LEU A 210 -15.02 6.78 -13.73
C LEU A 210 -14.30 5.44 -13.70
N ILE A 211 -14.92 4.41 -13.13
CA ILE A 211 -14.29 3.11 -12.91
C ILE A 211 -14.29 2.26 -14.18
N LYS A 212 -13.29 1.38 -14.29
CA LYS A 212 -13.14 0.42 -15.39
C LYS A 212 -14.00 -0.81 -15.21
N SER A 213 -14.12 -1.28 -13.96
CA SER A 213 -14.99 -2.41 -13.63
C SER A 213 -16.42 -2.14 -14.03
N LYS A 214 -17.08 -3.14 -14.57
CA LYS A 214 -18.47 -3.03 -15.09
C LYS A 214 -19.36 -4.11 -14.52
N ASP A 215 -20.64 -3.78 -14.40
CA ASP A 215 -21.69 -4.76 -14.17
C ASP A 215 -21.69 -5.80 -15.28
N LYS A 216 -22.08 -7.02 -14.96
CA LYS A 216 -22.21 -8.14 -15.90
C LYS A 216 -20.93 -8.45 -16.68
N SER A 217 -19.80 -8.47 -15.98
CA SER A 217 -18.48 -8.80 -16.53
C SER A 217 -17.69 -9.69 -15.56
N VAL A 218 -16.66 -10.36 -16.06
CA VAL A 218 -15.67 -11.01 -15.19
C VAL A 218 -14.83 -9.93 -14.53
N PHE A 219 -14.70 -9.96 -13.21
CA PHE A 219 -13.92 -8.94 -12.53
C PHE A 219 -12.41 -9.11 -12.78
N ASN A 220 -11.74 -7.98 -12.87
CA ASN A 220 -10.31 -7.90 -13.06
C ASN A 220 -9.63 -7.25 -11.84
N TYR A 221 -8.66 -7.93 -11.23
CA TYR A 221 -7.93 -7.41 -10.06
C TYR A 221 -7.19 -6.10 -10.33
N ASN A 222 -6.65 -5.96 -11.56
CA ASN A 222 -5.90 -4.76 -11.95
C ASN A 222 -6.85 -3.56 -12.11
N ASP A 223 -8.03 -3.79 -12.69
CA ASP A 223 -9.06 -2.77 -12.83
C ASP A 223 -9.58 -2.35 -11.44
N LEU A 224 -9.84 -3.29 -10.54
CA LEU A 224 -10.30 -3.00 -9.19
C LEU A 224 -9.33 -2.09 -8.43
N ARG A 225 -8.02 -2.34 -8.57
CA ARG A 225 -6.97 -1.47 -7.99
C ARG A 225 -6.95 -0.10 -8.63
N SER A 226 -7.05 -0.04 -9.96
CA SER A 226 -7.13 1.20 -10.72
C SER A 226 -8.37 2.01 -10.32
N ASP A 227 -9.50 1.34 -10.16
CA ASP A 227 -10.79 1.95 -9.82
C ASP A 227 -10.75 2.62 -8.46
N LYS A 228 -10.14 1.95 -7.45
CA LYS A 228 -9.89 2.58 -6.16
C LYS A 228 -9.14 3.91 -6.32
N SER A 229 -8.05 3.89 -7.08
CA SER A 229 -7.22 5.09 -7.29
C SER A 229 -7.97 6.19 -8.04
N LEU A 230 -8.83 5.83 -8.99
CA LEU A 230 -9.66 6.78 -9.74
C LEU A 230 -10.70 7.44 -8.84
N LEU A 231 -11.35 6.65 -7.97
CA LEU A 231 -12.31 7.16 -7.00
C LEU A 231 -11.63 8.07 -5.98
N ASP A 232 -10.52 7.64 -5.37
CA ASP A 232 -9.75 8.45 -4.42
C ASP A 232 -9.33 9.79 -5.06
N LYS A 233 -8.81 9.73 -6.30
CA LYS A 233 -8.39 10.91 -7.05
C LYS A 233 -9.54 11.89 -7.31
N LYS A 234 -10.73 11.39 -7.64
CA LYS A 234 -11.92 12.24 -7.86
C LYS A 234 -12.21 13.11 -6.65
N TYR A 235 -12.16 12.53 -5.45
CA TYR A 235 -12.39 13.28 -4.21
C TYR A 235 -11.28 14.28 -3.91
N VAL A 236 -10.02 13.87 -4.09
CA VAL A 236 -8.86 14.75 -3.89
C VAL A 236 -8.90 15.94 -4.85
N ASP A 237 -9.18 15.72 -6.14
CA ASP A 237 -9.27 16.77 -7.16
C ASP A 237 -10.44 17.74 -6.87
N ALA A 238 -11.49 17.28 -6.20
CA ALA A 238 -12.60 18.10 -5.74
C ALA A 238 -12.32 18.84 -4.41
N GLY A 239 -11.13 18.65 -3.83
CA GLY A 239 -10.71 19.33 -2.60
C GLY A 239 -11.00 18.57 -1.29
N TYR A 240 -11.43 17.31 -1.36
CA TYR A 240 -11.71 16.45 -0.20
C TYR A 240 -10.52 15.53 0.10
N GLY A 241 -9.43 16.10 0.59
CA GLY A 241 -8.13 15.44 0.72
C GLY A 241 -8.06 14.28 1.73
N LEU A 242 -9.07 14.04 2.55
CA LEU A 242 -9.16 12.90 3.47
C LEU A 242 -10.17 11.84 3.02
N ALA A 243 -10.86 12.08 1.92
CA ALA A 243 -11.78 11.11 1.36
C ALA A 243 -11.02 9.99 0.64
N GLN A 244 -11.46 8.74 0.83
CA GLN A 244 -10.83 7.57 0.23
C GLN A 244 -11.78 6.38 0.20
N VAL A 245 -11.54 5.47 -0.71
CA VAL A 245 -12.10 4.11 -0.64
C VAL A 245 -11.33 3.36 0.46
N TYR A 246 -11.96 3.09 1.59
CA TYR A 246 -11.31 2.44 2.73
C TYR A 246 -11.47 0.91 2.74
N ASP A 247 -12.48 0.39 2.03
CA ASP A 247 -12.71 -1.05 1.90
C ASP A 247 -13.33 -1.39 0.55
N ILE A 248 -13.06 -2.58 0.05
CA ILE A 248 -13.68 -3.15 -1.15
C ILE A 248 -14.09 -4.57 -0.82
N LYS A 249 -15.39 -4.83 -0.78
CA LYS A 249 -15.91 -6.18 -0.51
C LYS A 249 -16.33 -6.87 -1.80
N ILE A 250 -15.76 -8.04 -2.02
CA ILE A 250 -16.18 -8.97 -3.05
C ILE A 250 -17.11 -9.98 -2.38
N ASN A 251 -18.35 -10.03 -2.83
CA ASN A 251 -19.35 -10.96 -2.29
C ASN A 251 -19.65 -12.06 -3.33
N PRO A 252 -19.13 -13.28 -3.11
CA PRO A 252 -19.33 -14.38 -4.04
C PRO A 252 -20.79 -14.90 -4.10
N GLU A 253 -21.55 -14.75 -3.02
CA GLU A 253 -22.92 -15.29 -2.94
C GLU A 253 -23.88 -14.54 -3.87
N ASN A 254 -23.89 -13.22 -3.82
CA ASN A 254 -24.72 -12.37 -4.68
C ASN A 254 -23.97 -11.83 -5.90
N LYS A 255 -22.71 -12.24 -6.08
CA LYS A 255 -21.82 -11.84 -7.19
C LYS A 255 -21.71 -10.33 -7.33
N SER A 256 -21.56 -9.62 -6.23
CA SER A 256 -21.39 -8.16 -6.20
C SER A 256 -20.03 -7.73 -5.71
N ILE A 257 -19.63 -6.52 -6.12
CA ILE A 257 -18.48 -5.80 -5.59
C ILE A 257 -19.01 -4.50 -4.99
N VAL A 258 -18.63 -4.21 -3.75
CA VAL A 258 -19.03 -2.98 -3.05
C VAL A 258 -17.78 -2.18 -2.71
N PHE A 259 -17.72 -0.95 -3.20
CA PHE A 259 -16.71 0.04 -2.82
C PHE A 259 -17.24 0.87 -1.65
N TYR A 260 -16.58 0.83 -0.51
CA TYR A 260 -16.90 1.63 0.65
C TYR A 260 -16.06 2.89 0.68
N ILE A 261 -16.73 4.04 0.55
CA ILE A 261 -16.10 5.36 0.55
C ILE A 261 -16.24 6.00 1.92
N GLY A 262 -15.13 6.47 2.46
CA GLY A 262 -15.11 7.36 3.60
C GLY A 262 -14.79 8.77 3.13
N GLU A 263 -15.71 9.71 3.31
CA GLU A 263 -15.56 11.09 2.83
C GLU A 263 -14.72 11.96 3.78
N GLY A 264 -14.14 11.34 4.83
CA GLY A 264 -13.24 12.01 5.75
C GLY A 264 -13.97 13.05 6.62
N VAL A 265 -15.12 12.68 7.18
CA VAL A 265 -15.93 13.59 8.01
C VAL A 265 -15.14 14.04 9.25
N VAL A 266 -15.11 15.34 9.52
CA VAL A 266 -14.43 15.91 10.69
C VAL A 266 -15.23 15.57 11.95
N LYS A 267 -14.79 14.55 12.69
CA LYS A 267 -15.45 14.15 13.96
C LYS A 267 -15.14 15.13 15.08
N ASP A 268 -13.88 15.52 15.19
CA ASP A 268 -13.41 16.43 16.24
C ASP A 268 -12.18 17.21 15.76
N ILE A 269 -11.97 18.38 16.39
CA ILE A 269 -10.80 19.22 16.17
C ILE A 269 -10.14 19.42 17.51
N ARG A 270 -8.85 19.06 17.61
CA ARG A 270 -8.06 19.11 18.84
C ARG A 270 -6.81 19.94 18.65
N PHE A 271 -6.31 20.47 19.75
CA PHE A 271 -5.09 21.25 19.78
C PHE A 271 -4.09 20.59 20.73
N ARG A 272 -2.84 20.47 20.29
CA ARG A 272 -1.74 19.96 21.11
C ARG A 272 -0.54 20.87 20.99
N LYS A 273 0.19 21.03 22.09
CA LYS A 273 1.47 21.75 22.08
C LYS A 273 2.59 20.84 21.63
N ILE A 274 3.55 21.37 20.86
CA ILE A 274 4.81 20.69 20.59
C ILE A 274 5.62 20.65 21.89
N VAL A 275 5.99 19.44 22.32
CA VAL A 275 6.95 19.23 23.40
C VAL A 275 8.30 18.93 22.76
N ASN A 276 9.21 19.93 22.69
CA ASN A 276 10.58 19.72 22.26
C ASN A 276 11.31 18.81 23.25
N ARG A 277 11.62 17.57 22.86
CA ARG A 277 12.29 16.56 23.70
C ARG A 277 13.79 16.78 23.91
N GLU A 278 14.40 17.77 23.30
CA GLU A 278 15.87 17.88 23.25
C GLU A 278 16.56 18.44 24.49
N ASN A 279 15.84 19.03 25.46
CA ASN A 279 16.50 19.67 26.61
C ASN A 279 15.91 19.43 28.01
N ASP A 280 15.00 18.48 28.23
CA ASP A 280 14.47 18.27 29.59
C ASP A 280 14.12 16.81 29.91
N GLU A 281 15.14 16.03 30.29
CA GLU A 281 14.97 14.66 30.79
C GLU A 281 14.14 14.57 32.10
N ARG A 282 13.80 15.68 32.74
CA ARG A 282 13.10 15.73 34.02
C ARG A 282 11.59 15.92 33.91
N ARG A 283 11.04 16.22 32.70
CA ARG A 283 9.60 16.33 32.47
C ARG A 283 9.11 15.23 31.51
N LYS A 284 9.19 13.99 32.00
CA LYS A 284 8.39 12.91 31.45
C LYS A 284 6.93 13.14 31.83
N SER A 285 6.07 13.15 30.80
CA SER A 285 4.60 13.17 30.88
C SER A 285 3.98 14.44 31.43
N GLU A 286 3.41 15.17 30.51
CA GLU A 286 2.09 15.79 30.50
C GLU A 286 2.05 16.62 29.22
N ALA A 287 0.96 16.52 28.46
CA ALA A 287 0.71 17.45 27.38
C ALA A 287 0.68 18.85 28.03
N ALA A 288 1.80 19.57 27.91
CA ALA A 288 1.88 20.91 28.51
C ALA A 288 0.78 21.75 27.87
N ASP A 289 -0.10 22.32 28.69
CA ASP A 289 -1.18 23.15 28.21
C ASP A 289 -0.67 24.32 27.38
N LEU A 290 -1.40 24.70 26.35
CA LEU A 290 -1.13 25.90 25.57
C LEU A 290 -1.32 27.14 26.48
N LYS A 291 -0.45 28.13 26.34
CA LYS A 291 -0.66 29.45 26.96
C LYS A 291 -1.88 30.16 26.33
N THR A 292 -2.01 30.01 25.03
CA THR A 292 -3.15 30.55 24.25
C THR A 292 -4.42 29.78 24.62
N ARG A 293 -5.46 30.51 24.97
CA ARG A 293 -6.73 29.91 25.38
C ARG A 293 -7.48 29.31 24.20
N ASP A 294 -8.16 28.21 24.42
CA ASP A 294 -8.88 27.44 23.39
C ASP A 294 -9.85 28.31 22.58
N TYR A 295 -10.60 29.21 23.20
CA TYR A 295 -11.55 30.05 22.46
C TYR A 295 -10.87 31.01 21.46
N VAL A 296 -9.61 31.39 21.71
CA VAL A 296 -8.81 32.22 20.78
C VAL A 296 -8.46 31.42 19.55
N ILE A 297 -8.11 30.15 19.74
CA ILE A 297 -7.79 29.23 18.66
C ILE A 297 -9.06 28.85 17.90
N GLN A 298 -10.14 28.51 18.63
CA GLN A 298 -11.40 28.04 18.06
C GLN A 298 -12.04 29.05 17.09
N ARG A 299 -11.95 30.33 17.37
CA ARG A 299 -12.52 31.37 16.48
C ARG A 299 -11.83 31.47 15.13
N GLU A 300 -10.60 30.96 15.00
CA GLU A 300 -9.84 30.96 13.76
C GLU A 300 -10.09 29.71 12.92
N ILE A 301 -10.85 28.75 13.44
CA ILE A 301 -11.17 27.49 12.78
C ILE A 301 -12.32 27.69 11.81
N VAL A 302 -12.08 27.36 10.55
CA VAL A 302 -13.09 27.40 9.47
C VAL A 302 -13.66 26.01 9.19
N LEU A 303 -12.94 24.94 9.64
CA LEU A 303 -13.43 23.57 9.54
C LEU A 303 -14.67 23.36 10.40
N GLU A 304 -15.62 22.59 9.89
CA GLU A 304 -16.89 22.30 10.55
C GLU A 304 -16.94 20.83 10.99
N LYS A 305 -17.26 20.59 12.26
CA LYS A 305 -17.51 19.23 12.77
C LYS A 305 -18.76 18.65 12.11
N GLY A 306 -18.71 17.35 11.79
CA GLY A 306 -19.81 16.64 11.14
C GLY A 306 -19.91 16.88 9.63
N LYS A 307 -18.98 17.62 9.03
CA LYS A 307 -18.89 17.83 7.58
C LYS A 307 -17.66 17.15 7.01
N PRO A 308 -17.65 16.79 5.72
CA PRO A 308 -16.47 16.31 5.03
C PRO A 308 -15.29 17.30 5.16
N PHE A 309 -14.07 16.76 5.26
CA PHE A 309 -12.87 17.57 5.33
C PHE A 309 -12.59 18.24 3.99
N GLU A 310 -12.57 19.57 3.99
CA GLU A 310 -12.20 20.38 2.83
C GLU A 310 -10.78 20.93 2.98
N THR A 311 -9.89 20.59 2.05
CA THR A 311 -8.49 21.03 2.05
C THR A 311 -8.35 22.55 2.09
N ALA A 312 -9.18 23.28 1.35
CA ALA A 312 -9.17 24.74 1.32
C ALA A 312 -9.54 25.37 2.67
N LYS A 313 -10.53 24.82 3.39
CA LYS A 313 -10.90 25.26 4.73
C LYS A 313 -9.81 24.95 5.75
N PHE A 314 -9.15 23.80 5.61
CA PHE A 314 -8.01 23.45 6.44
C PHE A 314 -6.84 24.41 6.25
N GLU A 315 -6.45 24.70 5.01
CA GLU A 315 -5.39 25.66 4.71
C GLU A 315 -5.71 27.07 5.24
N THR A 316 -6.97 27.49 5.10
CA THR A 316 -7.45 28.77 5.64
C THR A 316 -7.32 28.80 7.15
N THR A 317 -7.74 27.73 7.84
CA THR A 317 -7.56 27.57 9.29
C THR A 317 -6.09 27.68 9.70
N ALA A 318 -5.21 26.94 9.03
CA ALA A 318 -3.78 26.97 9.32
C ALA A 318 -3.18 28.39 9.10
N LYS A 319 -3.58 29.07 8.02
CA LYS A 319 -3.18 30.47 7.77
C LYS A 319 -3.68 31.43 8.84
N ASN A 320 -4.94 31.30 9.27
CA ASN A 320 -5.51 32.14 10.33
C ASN A 320 -4.75 31.96 11.65
N LEU A 321 -4.52 30.72 12.06
CA LEU A 321 -3.74 30.41 13.26
C LEU A 321 -2.33 31.02 13.19
N PHE A 322 -1.66 30.88 12.06
CA PHE A 322 -0.32 31.46 11.88
C PHE A 322 -0.34 32.99 11.94
N ARG A 323 -1.38 33.65 11.38
CA ARG A 323 -1.54 35.12 11.37
C ARG A 323 -1.73 35.73 12.75
N LEU A 324 -2.17 34.94 13.76
CA LEU A 324 -2.24 35.42 15.14
C LEU A 324 -0.87 35.85 15.68
N GLY A 325 0.25 35.37 15.10
CA GLY A 325 1.59 35.65 15.57
C GLY A 325 1.94 34.95 16.90
N PHE A 326 1.03 34.15 17.46
CA PHE A 326 1.19 33.42 18.71
C PHE A 326 1.95 32.11 18.52
N PHE A 327 1.95 31.60 17.31
CA PHE A 327 2.55 30.30 16.96
C PHE A 327 3.75 30.49 16.02
N LYS A 328 4.85 29.84 16.36
CA LYS A 328 6.06 29.75 15.56
C LYS A 328 5.88 28.74 14.43
N ASN A 329 5.16 27.66 14.72
CA ASN A 329 4.84 26.63 13.75
C ASN A 329 3.43 26.06 14.05
N VAL A 330 2.72 25.68 12.98
CA VAL A 330 1.42 25.02 13.01
C VAL A 330 1.52 23.80 12.11
N THR A 331 1.50 22.61 12.70
CA THR A 331 1.49 21.34 11.97
C THR A 331 0.21 20.57 12.28
N GLN A 332 -0.07 19.53 11.53
CA GLN A 332 -1.27 18.71 11.69
C GLN A 332 -0.98 17.24 11.84
N GLN A 333 -1.91 16.56 12.49
CA GLN A 333 -1.99 15.11 12.54
C GLN A 333 -3.45 14.71 12.34
N PHE A 334 -3.68 13.66 11.54
CA PHE A 334 -5.00 13.10 11.33
C PHE A 334 -5.10 11.78 12.10
N GLU A 335 -6.06 11.70 13.03
CA GLU A 335 -6.29 10.50 13.82
C GLU A 335 -7.52 9.77 13.28
N SER A 336 -7.39 8.47 13.05
CA SER A 336 -8.52 7.63 12.66
C SER A 336 -9.43 7.37 13.87
N VAL A 337 -10.72 7.21 13.59
CA VAL A 337 -11.70 6.79 14.58
C VAL A 337 -11.93 5.30 14.38
N PRO A 338 -11.52 4.42 15.31
CA PRO A 338 -11.56 2.96 15.10
C PRO A 338 -12.94 2.41 14.75
N GLU A 339 -13.98 3.02 15.30
CA GLU A 339 -15.37 2.58 15.13
C GLU A 339 -16.07 3.23 13.93
N ASP A 340 -15.43 4.20 13.28
CA ASP A 340 -15.99 4.96 12.16
C ASP A 340 -14.89 5.32 11.14
N PRO A 341 -14.63 4.45 10.14
CA PRO A 341 -13.62 4.68 9.12
C PRO A 341 -13.85 5.95 8.29
N ASN A 342 -15.12 6.39 8.20
CA ASN A 342 -15.49 7.62 7.50
C ASN A 342 -15.05 8.88 8.23
N SER A 343 -14.86 8.83 9.54
CA SER A 343 -14.53 9.99 10.36
C SER A 343 -13.05 10.12 10.67
N LYS A 344 -12.59 11.36 10.81
CA LYS A 344 -11.24 11.72 11.23
C LYS A 344 -11.26 12.78 12.33
N ILE A 345 -10.30 12.67 13.25
CA ILE A 345 -10.03 13.73 14.24
C ILE A 345 -8.85 14.54 13.69
N ILE A 346 -9.05 15.85 13.59
CA ILE A 346 -8.02 16.77 13.11
C ILE A 346 -7.30 17.32 14.34
N VAL A 347 -6.01 17.05 14.44
CA VAL A 347 -5.17 17.54 15.55
C VAL A 347 -4.21 18.58 15.02
N PHE A 348 -4.39 19.83 15.44
CA PHE A 348 -3.42 20.89 15.21
C PHE A 348 -2.34 20.84 16.30
N ILE A 349 -1.10 20.67 15.87
CA ILE A 349 0.07 20.68 16.75
C ILE A 349 0.69 22.06 16.66
N LEU A 350 0.68 22.80 17.77
CA LEU A 350 1.00 24.20 17.85
C LEU A 350 2.32 24.41 18.61
N ASP A 351 3.28 25.13 17.99
CA ASP A 351 4.51 25.58 18.62
C ASP A 351 4.38 27.04 19.01
N GLU A 352 4.18 27.32 20.30
CA GLU A 352 3.94 28.69 20.77
C GLU A 352 5.18 29.56 20.74
N ASN A 353 5.03 30.77 20.26
CA ASN A 353 6.06 31.81 20.27
C ASN A 353 6.27 32.40 21.66
N LYS A 354 7.45 32.99 21.85
CA LYS A 354 7.67 33.94 22.95
C LYS A 354 7.02 35.26 22.55
N THR A 355 5.91 35.59 23.18
CA THR A 355 5.09 36.79 22.86
C THR A 355 5.42 38.01 23.72
N ALA A 356 6.20 37.81 24.81
CA ALA A 356 6.65 38.88 25.66
C ALA A 356 8.02 39.43 25.20
N SER A 357 8.13 40.71 25.07
CA SER A 357 9.37 41.43 24.81
C SER A 357 9.63 42.49 25.84
N TYR A 358 10.89 42.70 26.15
CA TYR A 358 11.35 43.72 27.08
C TYR A 358 12.31 44.64 26.33
N GLN A 359 12.05 45.94 26.42
CA GLN A 359 12.86 46.96 25.78
C GLN A 359 13.30 48.02 26.82
N GLY A 360 14.61 48.25 26.93
CA GLY A 360 15.18 49.28 27.74
C GLY A 360 15.93 50.27 26.85
N THR A 361 15.69 51.58 27.02
CA THR A 361 16.39 52.60 26.29
C THR A 361 16.98 53.60 27.27
N ILE A 362 18.25 53.97 27.10
CA ILE A 362 18.89 55.01 27.82
C ILE A 362 19.33 56.07 26.79
N SER A 363 18.89 57.33 27.00
CA SER A 363 19.23 58.44 26.13
C SER A 363 19.75 59.63 26.97
N TYR A 364 20.67 60.41 26.40
CA TYR A 364 21.14 61.66 26.99
C TYR A 364 20.82 62.80 26.05
N GLY A 365 20.16 63.82 26.61
CA GLY A 365 19.87 65.05 25.91
C GLY A 365 20.49 66.22 26.64
N SER A 366 21.12 67.13 25.90
CA SER A 366 21.80 68.29 26.48
C SER A 366 20.90 69.24 27.30
N SER A 367 19.56 69.19 27.04
CA SER A 367 18.53 70.01 27.72
C SER A 367 17.80 69.28 28.84
N VAL A 368 17.76 67.94 28.81
CA VAL A 368 16.98 67.12 29.75
C VAL A 368 17.78 66.11 30.57
N GLY A 369 19.12 66.04 30.30
CA GLY A 369 20.02 65.14 30.99
C GLY A 369 19.81 63.65 30.56
N LEU A 370 20.11 62.74 31.48
CA LEU A 370 19.96 61.31 31.27
C LEU A 370 18.53 60.85 31.47
N VAL A 371 17.94 60.25 30.43
CA VAL A 371 16.59 59.69 30.47
C VAL A 371 16.65 58.21 30.21
N GLY A 372 16.11 57.43 31.14
CA GLY A 372 15.91 56.00 30.98
C GLY A 372 14.45 55.65 30.77
N SER A 373 14.15 54.74 29.86
CA SER A 373 12.83 54.18 29.69
C SER A 373 12.89 52.66 29.64
N ALA A 374 11.83 52.01 30.16
CA ALA A 374 11.67 50.57 30.06
C ALA A 374 10.25 50.29 29.58
N ALA A 375 10.12 49.44 28.59
CA ALA A 375 8.86 48.97 28.05
C ALA A 375 8.75 47.45 28.11
N VAL A 376 7.59 46.96 28.43
CA VAL A 376 7.24 45.53 28.39
C VAL A 376 6.02 45.37 27.47
N GLN A 377 6.14 44.54 26.49
CA GLN A 377 5.08 44.23 25.56
C GLN A 377 4.83 42.74 25.55
N ASP A 378 3.60 42.30 25.68
CA ASP A 378 3.20 40.90 25.47
C ASP A 378 1.99 40.87 24.52
N THR A 379 2.18 40.33 23.32
CA THR A 379 1.13 40.25 22.27
C THR A 379 0.12 39.14 22.50
N ASN A 380 0.42 38.23 23.46
CA ASN A 380 -0.50 37.15 23.90
C ASN A 380 -0.65 37.19 25.43
N PHE A 381 -0.98 38.35 25.98
CA PHE A 381 -1.10 38.53 27.41
C PHE A 381 -2.24 37.68 28.00
N LYS A 382 -1.91 36.83 28.98
CA LYS A 382 -2.83 35.85 29.58
C LYS A 382 -3.48 34.89 28.58
N GLY A 383 -2.86 34.65 27.41
CA GLY A 383 -3.38 33.73 26.39
C GLY A 383 -4.57 34.28 25.59
N LYS A 384 -4.65 35.61 25.44
CA LYS A 384 -5.78 36.31 24.80
C LYS A 384 -5.34 37.06 23.55
#